data_39fcac2fad5d91b6cf5321f15a023b7c
#
_entry.id   39fcac2fad5d91b6cf5321f15a023b7c
#
_cell.length_a   1.000
_cell.length_b   1.000
_cell.length_c   1.000
_cell.angle_alpha   90.00
_cell.angle_beta   90.00
_cell.angle_gamma   90.00
#
_symmetry.space_group_name_H-M   'P 1'
#
loop_
_entity.id
_entity.type
_entity.pdbx_description
1 polymer ?
#
loop_
_entity_poly.entity_id
_entity_poly.type
_entity_poly.pdbx_seq_one_letter_code
_entity_poly.pdbx_strand_id
1 'polypeptide(L)'
;METKRELNILAWIILVFAAVFFLPLDSERFQTAIDATLDLAKWYAREHVILCLLPAFFIAGVIAVFVSQGSVLKYFGANAKKWLSYSVAAISGGILAVCSCTILPLFTSIYKRGAGLGPAIAFLYSGPAISILSIILTARILGVELGIARTVGAILFSVVIGLLMSFIFRREERAKREEQMNIVLPPEKRPIWQTSFHFFTLVLILVFANWGAPAASDRGVWSAIFAWKWYITGALSIVLCWSLVRILRLRLRWVALGAVATVVSVVLANMFIREEKLVPLIPMLTAIASLALILLFDKRDAENREWALSAWGFAKQILPLLAVGVVTAGFLLGSTHDRTAIAGIIPNSWIEWAVGGNSLLSNFLASFTGAFMYFATLTEVPIIQGLLASGMGKGPALALLLAGPSLSLPNMLVIRGVLGTKKTVVYVTLVIVMATLSGFVFGNIF
;
A
#
# COMPACT_ATOMS: atom_id res chain seq x y z
N MET A 1 -4.01 -43.27 5.23
CA MET A 1 -3.90 -41.84 4.86
C MET A 1 -5.15 -41.32 4.15
N GLU A 2 -5.80 -42.07 3.31
CA GLU A 2 -7.04 -41.68 2.59
C GLU A 2 -8.21 -41.40 3.54
N THR A 3 -8.47 -42.25 4.52
CA THR A 3 -9.61 -42.11 5.44
C THR A 3 -9.57 -40.77 6.25
N LYS A 4 -8.39 -40.32 6.66
CA LYS A 4 -8.24 -39.01 7.33
C LYS A 4 -8.52 -37.85 6.38
N ARG A 5 -8.18 -37.98 5.11
CA ARG A 5 -8.43 -36.95 4.09
C ARG A 5 -9.92 -36.86 3.80
N GLU A 6 -10.60 -38.01 3.64
CA GLU A 6 -12.04 -38.05 3.42
C GLU A 6 -12.84 -37.52 4.61
N LEU A 7 -12.45 -37.89 5.84
CA LEU A 7 -13.04 -37.34 7.06
C LEU A 7 -12.86 -35.81 7.16
N ASN A 8 -11.70 -35.29 6.78
CA ASN A 8 -11.49 -33.82 6.74
C ASN A 8 -12.36 -33.12 5.67
N ILE A 9 -12.51 -33.77 4.50
CA ILE A 9 -13.38 -33.23 3.45
C ILE A 9 -14.84 -33.24 3.94
N LEU A 10 -15.30 -34.33 4.54
CA LEU A 10 -16.63 -34.43 5.12
C LEU A 10 -16.84 -33.38 6.22
N ALA A 11 -15.88 -33.22 7.12
CA ALA A 11 -15.95 -32.23 8.18
C ALA A 11 -16.07 -30.80 7.62
N TRP A 12 -15.31 -30.47 6.56
CA TRP A 12 -15.41 -29.16 5.88
C TRP A 12 -16.76 -28.99 5.19
N ILE A 13 -17.31 -30.01 4.55
CA ILE A 13 -18.63 -29.98 3.92
C ILE A 13 -19.71 -29.71 4.97
N ILE A 14 -19.68 -30.48 6.09
CA ILE A 14 -20.63 -30.29 7.20
C ILE A 14 -20.51 -28.87 7.80
N LEU A 15 -19.28 -28.39 8.01
CA LEU A 15 -19.05 -27.09 8.58
C LEU A 15 -19.56 -25.97 7.67
N VAL A 16 -19.30 -26.04 6.36
CA VAL A 16 -19.80 -25.06 5.39
C VAL A 16 -21.32 -25.11 5.30
N PHE A 17 -21.92 -26.31 5.25
CA PHE A 17 -23.38 -26.46 5.21
C PHE A 17 -24.06 -25.95 6.48
N ALA A 18 -23.49 -26.26 7.65
CA ALA A 18 -23.98 -25.73 8.91
C ALA A 18 -23.84 -24.20 8.98
N ALA A 19 -22.71 -23.66 8.53
CA ALA A 19 -22.50 -22.21 8.48
C ALA A 19 -23.55 -21.52 7.60
N VAL A 20 -23.87 -22.07 6.42
CA VAL A 20 -24.91 -21.54 5.54
C VAL A 20 -26.30 -21.70 6.13
N PHE A 21 -26.59 -22.85 6.75
CA PHE A 21 -27.88 -23.15 7.34
C PHE A 21 -28.24 -22.23 8.52
N PHE A 22 -27.26 -21.88 9.36
CA PHE A 22 -27.40 -20.99 10.50
C PHE A 22 -27.11 -19.53 10.20
N LEU A 23 -26.97 -19.13 8.92
CA LEU A 23 -26.77 -17.73 8.56
C LEU A 23 -27.93 -16.86 9.04
N PRO A 24 -27.67 -15.85 9.89
CA PRO A 24 -28.71 -14.99 10.47
C PRO A 24 -29.15 -13.90 9.47
N LEU A 25 -29.71 -14.30 8.32
CA LEU A 25 -30.05 -13.39 7.22
C LEU A 25 -31.12 -12.36 7.63
N ASP A 26 -31.95 -12.68 8.62
CA ASP A 26 -32.99 -11.79 9.14
C ASP A 26 -32.45 -10.78 10.17
N SER A 27 -31.20 -10.91 10.57
CA SER A 27 -30.56 -9.97 11.50
C SER A 27 -30.20 -8.68 10.78
N GLU A 28 -30.77 -7.55 11.22
CA GLU A 28 -30.47 -6.21 10.72
C GLU A 28 -28.94 -5.92 10.73
N ARG A 29 -28.27 -6.35 11.80
CA ARG A 29 -26.81 -6.20 11.93
C ARG A 29 -26.04 -6.99 10.88
N PHE A 30 -26.49 -8.19 10.54
CA PHE A 30 -25.86 -9.02 9.52
C PHE A 30 -26.05 -8.42 8.11
N GLN A 31 -27.25 -7.92 7.81
CA GLN A 31 -27.54 -7.22 6.55
C GLN A 31 -26.69 -5.96 6.42
N THR A 32 -26.63 -5.13 7.47
CA THR A 32 -25.77 -3.93 7.49
C THR A 32 -24.29 -4.28 7.26
N ALA A 33 -23.78 -5.38 7.84
CA ALA A 33 -22.41 -5.81 7.62
C ALA A 33 -22.15 -6.29 6.18
N ILE A 34 -23.15 -6.91 5.53
CA ILE A 34 -23.06 -7.26 4.10
C ILE A 34 -23.03 -5.99 3.25
N ASP A 35 -23.91 -5.03 3.51
CA ASP A 35 -23.95 -3.76 2.78
C ASP A 35 -22.63 -2.98 2.94
N ALA A 36 -22.10 -2.93 4.16
CA ALA A 36 -20.78 -2.35 4.43
C ALA A 36 -19.65 -3.05 3.66
N THR A 37 -19.73 -4.37 3.54
CA THR A 37 -18.76 -5.18 2.80
C THR A 37 -18.77 -4.85 1.30
N LEU A 38 -19.98 -4.81 0.71
CA LEU A 38 -20.14 -4.52 -0.71
C LEU A 38 -19.77 -3.07 -1.03
N ASP A 39 -20.13 -2.15 -0.14
CA ASP A 39 -19.81 -0.74 -0.24
C ASP A 39 -18.29 -0.51 -0.18
N LEU A 40 -17.61 -1.08 0.80
CA LEU A 40 -16.15 -1.02 0.92
C LEU A 40 -15.45 -1.66 -0.30
N ALA A 41 -15.92 -2.83 -0.76
CA ALA A 41 -15.35 -3.51 -1.91
C ALA A 41 -15.53 -2.69 -3.21
N LYS A 42 -16.71 -2.10 -3.43
CA LYS A 42 -16.99 -1.23 -4.56
C LYS A 42 -16.14 0.03 -4.54
N TRP A 43 -16.05 0.70 -3.39
CA TRP A 43 -15.20 1.87 -3.21
C TRP A 43 -13.73 1.54 -3.46
N TYR A 44 -13.24 0.45 -2.87
CA TYR A 44 -11.86 0.01 -3.06
C TYR A 44 -11.53 -0.27 -4.53
N ALA A 45 -12.42 -0.98 -5.24
CA ALA A 45 -12.24 -1.29 -6.65
C ALA A 45 -12.17 -0.02 -7.52
N ARG A 46 -13.00 0.98 -7.25
CA ARG A 46 -13.09 2.23 -8.01
C ARG A 46 -11.93 3.18 -7.72
N GLU A 47 -11.66 3.42 -6.44
CA GLU A 47 -10.71 4.47 -6.03
C GLU A 47 -9.26 3.97 -5.95
N HIS A 48 -9.03 2.68 -5.64
CA HIS A 48 -7.68 2.17 -5.35
C HIS A 48 -7.15 1.21 -6.39
N VAL A 49 -7.96 0.30 -6.94
CA VAL A 49 -7.44 -0.72 -7.87
C VAL A 49 -6.97 -0.07 -9.15
N ILE A 50 -7.81 0.73 -9.81
CA ILE A 50 -7.55 1.26 -11.16
C ILE A 50 -6.52 2.38 -11.12
N LEU A 51 -6.70 3.37 -10.25
CA LEU A 51 -5.85 4.56 -10.23
C LEU A 51 -4.53 4.37 -9.49
N CYS A 52 -4.47 3.44 -8.52
CA CYS A 52 -3.33 3.28 -7.66
C CYS A 52 -2.62 1.93 -7.88
N LEU A 53 -3.34 0.82 -7.74
CA LEU A 53 -2.74 -0.50 -7.65
C LEU A 53 -2.24 -1.02 -8.99
N LEU A 54 -3.01 -0.86 -10.08
CA LEU A 54 -2.58 -1.29 -11.41
C LEU A 54 -1.32 -0.54 -11.89
N PRO A 55 -1.23 0.80 -11.82
CA PRO A 55 0.02 1.49 -12.10
C PRO A 55 1.19 1.04 -11.19
N ALA A 56 0.90 0.78 -9.91
CA ALA A 56 1.91 0.31 -8.96
C ALA A 56 2.54 -1.02 -9.34
N PHE A 57 1.80 -1.93 -9.94
CA PHE A 57 2.35 -3.19 -10.45
C PHE A 57 3.37 -2.96 -11.58
N PHE A 58 3.12 -2.00 -12.46
CA PHE A 58 4.09 -1.62 -13.49
C PHE A 58 5.33 -0.97 -12.88
N ILE A 59 5.17 -0.11 -11.87
CA ILE A 59 6.30 0.49 -11.15
C ILE A 59 7.14 -0.59 -10.46
N ALA A 60 6.51 -1.54 -9.78
CA ALA A 60 7.21 -2.66 -9.16
C ALA A 60 7.89 -3.56 -10.20
N GLY A 61 7.27 -3.73 -11.37
CA GLY A 61 7.84 -4.43 -12.51
C GLY A 61 9.12 -3.76 -13.03
N VAL A 62 9.20 -2.42 -13.03
CA VAL A 62 10.44 -1.68 -13.36
C VAL A 62 11.57 -2.10 -12.42
N ILE A 63 11.32 -2.14 -11.10
CA ILE A 63 12.31 -2.62 -10.14
C ILE A 63 12.66 -4.08 -10.41
N ALA A 64 11.66 -4.92 -10.65
CA ALA A 64 11.85 -6.36 -10.85
C ALA A 64 12.62 -6.72 -12.13
N VAL A 65 12.63 -5.88 -13.14
CA VAL A 65 13.25 -6.17 -14.44
C VAL A 65 14.47 -5.29 -14.68
N PHE A 66 14.34 -3.98 -14.53
CA PHE A 66 15.34 -3.02 -14.96
C PHE A 66 16.32 -2.59 -13.86
N VAL A 67 15.97 -2.72 -12.56
CA VAL A 67 16.92 -2.46 -11.49
C VAL A 67 17.82 -3.66 -11.33
N SER A 68 19.12 -3.48 -11.48
CA SER A 68 20.07 -4.59 -11.34
C SER A 68 20.06 -5.15 -9.91
N GLN A 69 20.24 -6.45 -9.80
CA GLN A 69 20.39 -7.10 -8.49
C GLN A 69 21.61 -6.53 -7.75
N GLY A 70 22.68 -6.18 -8.48
CA GLY A 70 23.87 -5.53 -7.93
C GLY A 70 23.56 -4.20 -7.26
N SER A 71 22.74 -3.36 -7.89
CA SER A 71 22.32 -2.08 -7.31
C SER A 71 21.49 -2.28 -6.03
N VAL A 72 20.54 -3.23 -6.01
CA VAL A 72 19.78 -3.54 -4.80
C VAL A 72 20.69 -4.08 -3.69
N LEU A 73 21.61 -5.00 -4.02
CA LEU A 73 22.57 -5.56 -3.06
C LEU A 73 23.51 -4.50 -2.51
N LYS A 74 23.92 -3.51 -3.30
CA LYS A 74 24.80 -2.42 -2.88
C LYS A 74 24.16 -1.53 -1.82
N TYR A 75 22.87 -1.18 -1.95
CA TYR A 75 22.18 -0.23 -1.06
C TYR A 75 21.31 -0.91 -0.01
N PHE A 76 20.70 -2.04 -0.32
CA PHE A 76 19.73 -2.75 0.55
C PHE A 76 20.20 -4.17 0.92
N GLY A 77 21.30 -4.66 0.36
CA GLY A 77 21.80 -6.01 0.60
C GLY A 77 22.33 -6.21 2.01
N ALA A 78 22.48 -7.46 2.38
CA ALA A 78 22.99 -7.85 3.70
C ALA A 78 24.42 -7.35 3.99
N ASN A 79 25.21 -7.02 2.96
CA ASN A 79 26.57 -6.47 3.06
C ASN A 79 26.63 -4.94 2.99
N ALA A 80 25.52 -4.26 2.72
CA ALA A 80 25.50 -2.80 2.68
C ALA A 80 25.76 -2.21 4.06
N LYS A 81 26.34 -1.00 4.11
CA LYS A 81 26.54 -0.28 5.38
C LYS A 81 25.17 -0.06 6.05
N LYS A 82 24.98 -0.62 7.23
CA LYS A 82 23.67 -0.61 7.92
C LYS A 82 23.05 0.78 8.01
N TRP A 83 23.80 1.77 8.46
CA TRP A 83 23.28 3.14 8.59
C TRP A 83 22.74 3.68 7.24
N LEU A 84 23.47 3.42 6.13
CA LEU A 84 23.04 3.85 4.80
C LEU A 84 21.78 3.11 4.33
N SER A 85 21.74 1.78 4.50
CA SER A 85 20.59 0.97 4.10
C SER A 85 19.31 1.37 4.83
N TYR A 86 19.39 1.57 6.15
CA TYR A 86 18.22 1.94 6.94
C TYR A 86 17.81 3.40 6.71
N SER A 87 18.76 4.34 6.55
CA SER A 87 18.44 5.72 6.22
C SER A 87 17.78 5.82 4.85
N VAL A 88 18.32 5.15 3.84
CA VAL A 88 17.73 5.12 2.50
C VAL A 88 16.34 4.47 2.55
N ALA A 89 16.19 3.36 3.26
CA ALA A 89 14.91 2.69 3.41
C ALA A 89 13.85 3.57 4.10
N ALA A 90 14.22 4.21 5.20
CA ALA A 90 13.32 5.08 5.96
C ALA A 90 12.91 6.33 5.18
N ILE A 91 13.85 6.98 4.49
CA ILE A 91 13.60 8.21 3.76
C ILE A 91 12.86 7.94 2.42
N SER A 92 13.23 6.88 1.71
CA SER A 92 12.62 6.56 0.41
C SER A 92 11.13 6.30 0.50
N GLY A 93 10.65 5.68 1.60
CA GLY A 93 9.23 5.50 1.84
C GLY A 93 8.47 6.83 1.89
N GLY A 94 9.03 7.84 2.58
CA GLY A 94 8.45 9.18 2.66
C GLY A 94 8.48 9.95 1.33
N ILE A 95 9.60 9.88 0.60
CA ILE A 95 9.77 10.57 -0.69
C ILE A 95 8.82 10.02 -1.75
N LEU A 96 8.62 8.70 -1.77
CA LEU A 96 7.76 8.06 -2.76
C LEU A 96 6.28 8.42 -2.57
N ALA A 97 5.89 8.93 -1.40
CA ALA A 97 4.52 9.34 -1.05
C ALA A 97 3.45 8.31 -1.47
N VAL A 98 3.79 7.04 -1.32
CA VAL A 98 2.96 5.91 -1.78
C VAL A 98 2.04 5.42 -0.68
N CYS A 99 0.84 4.97 -1.09
CA CYS A 99 -0.11 4.36 -0.17
C CYS A 99 0.33 2.94 0.24
N SER A 100 -0.33 2.40 1.26
CA SER A 100 -0.07 1.04 1.76
C SER A 100 -0.21 -0.05 0.68
N CYS A 101 -1.08 0.16 -0.30
CA CYS A 101 -1.29 -0.78 -1.41
C CYS A 101 -0.09 -0.80 -2.38
N THR A 102 0.48 0.38 -2.64
CA THR A 102 1.58 0.55 -3.61
C THR A 102 2.92 0.07 -3.04
N ILE A 103 3.13 0.22 -1.73
CA ILE A 103 4.38 -0.20 -1.10
C ILE A 103 4.57 -1.72 -1.13
N LEU A 104 3.49 -2.51 -1.11
CA LEU A 104 3.55 -3.98 -1.10
C LEU A 104 4.24 -4.58 -2.34
N PRO A 105 3.85 -4.22 -3.59
CA PRO A 105 4.55 -4.71 -4.77
C PRO A 105 6.00 -4.19 -4.84
N LEU A 106 6.27 -2.95 -4.41
CA LEU A 106 7.62 -2.40 -4.35
C LEU A 106 8.50 -3.17 -3.36
N PHE A 107 7.99 -3.39 -2.13
CA PHE A 107 8.64 -4.21 -1.12
C PHE A 107 8.93 -5.62 -1.63
N THR A 108 7.93 -6.26 -2.23
CA THR A 108 8.06 -7.62 -2.79
C THR A 108 9.18 -7.68 -3.84
N SER A 109 9.23 -6.67 -4.70
CA SER A 109 10.24 -6.58 -5.76
C SER A 109 11.65 -6.41 -5.19
N ILE A 110 11.85 -5.46 -4.26
CA ILE A 110 13.14 -5.20 -3.60
C ILE A 110 13.59 -6.42 -2.80
N TYR A 111 12.69 -7.04 -2.04
CA TYR A 111 13.00 -8.20 -1.21
C TYR A 111 13.38 -9.43 -2.04
N LYS A 112 12.65 -9.71 -3.14
CA LYS A 112 13.00 -10.78 -4.09
C LYS A 112 14.32 -10.54 -4.80
N ARG A 113 14.71 -9.29 -5.01
CA ARG A 113 16.00 -8.88 -5.59
C ARG A 113 17.18 -8.97 -4.62
N GLY A 114 16.95 -9.39 -3.39
CA GLY A 114 18.01 -9.68 -2.43
C GLY A 114 18.24 -8.62 -1.37
N ALA A 115 17.32 -7.68 -1.18
CA ALA A 115 17.39 -6.78 -0.04
C ALA A 115 17.41 -7.58 1.27
N GLY A 116 18.22 -7.13 2.24
CA GLY A 116 18.20 -7.67 3.59
C GLY A 116 16.83 -7.47 4.25
N LEU A 117 16.42 -8.40 5.11
CA LEU A 117 15.10 -8.35 5.75
C LEU A 117 14.89 -7.03 6.50
N GLY A 118 15.89 -6.57 7.25
CA GLY A 118 15.79 -5.33 8.03
C GLY A 118 15.51 -4.09 7.19
N PRO A 119 16.36 -3.74 6.22
CA PRO A 119 16.11 -2.61 5.31
C PRO A 119 14.81 -2.74 4.51
N ALA A 120 14.43 -3.96 4.08
CA ALA A 120 13.18 -4.19 3.37
C ALA A 120 11.96 -3.91 4.28
N ILE A 121 12.00 -4.33 5.54
CA ILE A 121 10.95 -4.03 6.53
C ILE A 121 10.92 -2.54 6.87
N ALA A 122 12.08 -1.89 7.02
CA ALA A 122 12.15 -0.45 7.25
C ALA A 122 11.47 0.32 6.10
N PHE A 123 11.70 -0.08 4.86
CA PHE A 123 11.04 0.46 3.67
C PHE A 123 9.53 0.19 3.67
N LEU A 124 9.13 -1.04 3.98
CA LEU A 124 7.72 -1.44 4.05
C LEU A 124 6.92 -0.60 5.05
N TYR A 125 7.51 -0.36 6.24
CA TYR A 125 6.86 0.40 7.29
C TYR A 125 6.84 1.91 6.98
N SER A 126 7.97 2.46 6.50
CA SER A 126 8.11 3.89 6.27
C SER A 126 7.19 4.43 5.18
N GLY A 127 6.90 3.67 4.12
CA GLY A 127 6.11 4.12 2.99
C GLY A 127 4.77 4.72 3.37
N PRO A 128 3.86 3.97 3.97
CA PRO A 128 2.56 4.48 4.36
C PRO A 128 2.60 5.41 5.57
N ALA A 129 3.49 5.13 6.53
CA ALA A 129 3.54 5.85 7.80
C ALA A 129 4.10 7.28 7.68
N ILE A 130 5.06 7.51 6.76
CA ILE A 130 5.79 8.79 6.58
C ILE A 130 5.33 9.54 5.32
N SER A 131 4.18 9.22 4.74
CA SER A 131 3.67 9.96 3.59
C SER A 131 3.53 11.45 3.93
N ILE A 132 4.18 12.33 3.14
CA ILE A 132 4.14 13.79 3.34
C ILE A 132 2.70 14.30 3.41
N LEU A 133 1.83 13.76 2.56
CA LEU A 133 0.40 14.08 2.52
C LEU A 133 -0.28 13.78 3.85
N SER A 134 -0.02 12.63 4.40
CA SER A 134 -0.62 12.15 5.64
C SER A 134 -0.11 12.94 6.86
N ILE A 135 1.18 13.30 6.86
CA ILE A 135 1.79 14.12 7.92
C ILE A 135 1.17 15.51 7.96
N ILE A 136 1.08 16.18 6.80
CA ILE A 136 0.51 17.53 6.71
C ILE A 136 -0.95 17.51 7.13
N LEU A 137 -1.72 16.51 6.67
CA LEU A 137 -3.13 16.38 7.00
C LEU A 137 -3.33 16.12 8.51
N THR A 138 -2.52 15.24 9.11
CA THR A 138 -2.54 14.98 10.55
C THR A 138 -2.25 16.24 11.35
N ALA A 139 -1.18 16.98 11.00
CA ALA A 139 -0.81 18.21 11.69
C ALA A 139 -1.87 19.31 11.59
N ARG A 140 -2.58 19.40 10.46
CA ARG A 140 -3.63 20.40 10.22
C ARG A 140 -4.94 20.07 10.93
N ILE A 141 -5.36 18.81 10.95
CA ILE A 141 -6.67 18.40 11.45
C ILE A 141 -6.61 17.97 12.91
N LEU A 142 -5.61 17.17 13.28
CA LEU A 142 -5.50 16.60 14.63
C LEU A 142 -4.54 17.39 15.54
N GLY A 143 -3.85 18.37 14.99
CA GLY A 143 -2.90 19.21 15.71
C GLY A 143 -1.44 18.90 15.42
N VAL A 144 -0.61 19.91 15.56
CA VAL A 144 0.84 19.86 15.24
C VAL A 144 1.56 18.82 16.11
N GLU A 145 1.14 18.65 17.37
CA GLU A 145 1.69 17.68 18.32
C GLU A 145 1.60 16.26 17.79
N LEU A 146 0.39 15.85 17.36
CA LEU A 146 0.15 14.53 16.77
C LEU A 146 0.86 14.36 15.43
N GLY A 147 0.94 15.43 14.61
CA GLY A 147 1.68 15.40 13.35
C GLY A 147 3.17 15.16 13.54
N ILE A 148 3.80 15.85 14.49
CA ILE A 148 5.23 15.68 14.85
C ILE A 148 5.44 14.28 15.46
N ALA A 149 4.62 13.88 16.43
CA ALA A 149 4.73 12.58 17.09
C ALA A 149 4.60 11.41 16.08
N ARG A 150 3.66 11.51 15.15
CA ARG A 150 3.51 10.55 14.06
C ARG A 150 4.76 10.48 13.19
N THR A 151 5.31 11.63 12.79
CA THR A 151 6.49 11.67 11.91
C THR A 151 7.71 11.09 12.58
N VAL A 152 8.02 11.55 13.80
CA VAL A 152 9.18 11.07 14.58
C VAL A 152 9.01 9.59 14.91
N GLY A 153 7.82 9.19 15.36
CA GLY A 153 7.51 7.80 15.66
C GLY A 153 7.65 6.88 14.46
N ALA A 154 7.16 7.29 13.30
CA ALA A 154 7.23 6.50 12.08
C ALA A 154 8.67 6.32 11.56
N ILE A 155 9.50 7.37 11.59
CA ILE A 155 10.92 7.27 11.22
C ILE A 155 11.65 6.33 12.19
N LEU A 156 11.48 6.54 13.48
CA LEU A 156 12.12 5.73 14.51
C LEU A 156 11.69 4.27 14.41
N PHE A 157 10.40 4.01 14.22
CA PHE A 157 9.88 2.64 14.12
C PHE A 157 10.35 1.93 12.86
N SER A 158 10.43 2.63 11.73
CA SER A 158 10.93 2.01 10.50
C SER A 158 12.33 1.41 10.72
N VAL A 159 13.21 2.15 11.41
CA VAL A 159 14.56 1.70 11.71
C VAL A 159 14.56 0.62 12.78
N VAL A 160 13.88 0.85 13.91
CA VAL A 160 13.90 -0.07 15.05
C VAL A 160 13.26 -1.41 14.73
N ILE A 161 12.08 -1.42 14.09
CA ILE A 161 11.40 -2.66 13.68
C ILE A 161 12.26 -3.41 12.65
N GLY A 162 12.84 -2.68 11.68
CA GLY A 162 13.76 -3.29 10.72
C GLY A 162 14.97 -3.93 11.39
N LEU A 163 15.61 -3.25 12.35
CA LEU A 163 16.74 -3.79 13.13
C LEU A 163 16.33 -5.02 13.96
N LEU A 164 15.20 -4.96 14.65
CA LEU A 164 14.68 -6.08 15.43
C LEU A 164 14.39 -7.29 14.55
N MET A 165 13.75 -7.10 13.41
CA MET A 165 13.48 -8.17 12.45
C MET A 165 14.78 -8.79 11.92
N SER A 166 15.77 -7.97 11.59
CA SER A 166 17.10 -8.46 11.16
C SER A 166 17.82 -9.21 12.27
N PHE A 167 17.66 -8.80 13.54
CA PHE A 167 18.26 -9.46 14.69
C PHE A 167 17.59 -10.80 15.01
N ILE A 168 16.25 -10.84 15.06
CA ILE A 168 15.48 -12.04 15.34
C ILE A 168 15.73 -13.13 14.29
N PHE A 169 15.77 -12.75 13.01
CA PHE A 169 15.99 -13.66 11.89
C PHE A 169 17.44 -13.70 11.38
N ARG A 170 18.41 -13.32 12.21
CA ARG A 170 19.84 -13.20 11.84
C ARG A 170 20.45 -14.46 11.24
N ARG A 171 19.98 -15.66 11.65
CA ARG A 171 20.48 -16.93 11.11
C ARG A 171 20.08 -17.11 9.65
N GLU A 172 18.83 -16.84 9.33
CA GLU A 172 18.31 -16.90 7.94
C GLU A 172 18.97 -15.83 7.07
N GLU A 173 19.19 -14.63 7.63
CA GLU A 173 19.88 -13.53 6.93
C GLU A 173 21.35 -13.85 6.65
N ARG A 174 22.03 -14.57 7.52
CA ARG A 174 23.41 -15.05 7.27
C ARG A 174 23.46 -16.07 6.14
N ALA A 175 22.58 -17.08 6.15
CA ALA A 175 22.48 -18.07 5.08
C ALA A 175 22.21 -17.39 3.71
N LYS A 176 21.26 -16.45 3.68
CA LYS A 176 20.95 -15.66 2.48
C LYS A 176 22.14 -14.81 2.02
N ARG A 177 22.94 -14.28 2.96
CA ARG A 177 24.15 -13.52 2.65
C ARG A 177 25.21 -14.39 1.98
N GLU A 178 25.45 -15.60 2.50
CA GLU A 178 26.42 -16.55 1.94
C GLU A 178 26.02 -16.97 0.53
N GLU A 179 24.74 -17.25 0.31
CA GLU A 179 24.18 -17.55 -1.01
C GLU A 179 24.38 -16.37 -1.98
N GLN A 180 24.13 -15.14 -1.53
CA GLN A 180 24.28 -13.93 -2.36
C GLN A 180 25.74 -13.60 -2.71
N MET A 181 26.71 -13.95 -1.89
CA MET A 181 28.14 -13.73 -2.19
C MET A 181 28.61 -14.57 -3.37
N ASN A 182 27.99 -15.70 -3.64
CA ASN A 182 28.35 -16.60 -4.74
C ASN A 182 27.63 -16.29 -6.05
N ILE A 183 26.76 -15.26 -6.08
CA ILE A 183 26.05 -14.88 -7.30
C ILE A 183 26.95 -14.03 -8.19
N VAL A 184 27.25 -14.54 -9.38
CA VAL A 184 27.88 -13.76 -10.45
C VAL A 184 26.85 -12.76 -10.98
N LEU A 185 27.08 -11.47 -10.72
CA LEU A 185 26.17 -10.42 -11.16
C LEU A 185 26.32 -10.19 -12.66
N PRO A 186 25.24 -10.26 -13.45
CA PRO A 186 25.29 -9.92 -14.86
C PRO A 186 25.62 -8.44 -15.04
N PRO A 187 26.34 -8.06 -16.13
CA PRO A 187 26.65 -6.66 -16.40
C PRO A 187 25.37 -5.83 -16.57
N GLU A 188 25.42 -4.60 -16.09
CA GLU A 188 24.27 -3.68 -16.22
C GLU A 188 24.10 -3.28 -17.70
N LYS A 189 22.93 -3.55 -18.25
CA LYS A 189 22.58 -3.21 -19.64
C LYS A 189 22.35 -1.72 -19.88
N ARG A 190 21.98 -0.99 -18.81
CA ARG A 190 21.63 0.44 -18.86
C ARG A 190 22.25 1.18 -17.67
N PRO A 191 22.68 2.43 -17.85
CA PRO A 191 23.12 3.25 -16.73
C PRO A 191 21.96 3.50 -15.76
N ILE A 192 22.25 3.43 -14.47
CA ILE A 192 21.25 3.47 -13.39
C ILE A 192 20.36 4.73 -13.45
N TRP A 193 20.90 5.87 -13.92
CA TRP A 193 20.15 7.12 -14.02
C TRP A 193 18.97 7.03 -15.00
N GLN A 194 19.09 6.26 -16.10
CA GLN A 194 18.01 6.04 -17.08
C GLN A 194 16.88 5.23 -16.46
N THR A 195 17.22 4.16 -15.76
CA THR A 195 16.23 3.35 -15.02
C THR A 195 15.57 4.16 -13.92
N SER A 196 16.33 4.96 -13.17
CA SER A 196 15.81 5.84 -12.14
C SER A 196 14.89 6.90 -12.71
N PHE A 197 15.27 7.55 -13.81
CA PHE A 197 14.42 8.56 -14.47
C PHE A 197 13.08 7.95 -14.91
N HIS A 198 13.09 6.80 -15.55
CA HIS A 198 11.88 6.07 -15.95
C HIS A 198 11.01 5.70 -14.74
N PHE A 199 11.63 5.15 -13.71
CA PHE A 199 10.97 4.78 -12.45
C PHE A 199 10.31 5.99 -11.77
N PHE A 200 11.05 7.09 -11.57
CA PHE A 200 10.51 8.28 -10.94
C PHE A 200 9.41 8.95 -11.79
N THR A 201 9.49 8.90 -13.11
CA THR A 201 8.40 9.39 -13.98
C THR A 201 7.10 8.64 -13.70
N LEU A 202 7.16 7.30 -13.61
CA LEU A 202 5.98 6.49 -13.26
C LEU A 202 5.46 6.78 -11.85
N VAL A 203 6.37 6.94 -10.89
CA VAL A 203 6.01 7.29 -9.50
C VAL A 203 5.32 8.66 -9.43
N LEU A 204 5.85 9.66 -10.13
CA LEU A 204 5.24 10.98 -10.18
C LEU A 204 3.84 10.96 -10.83
N ILE A 205 3.67 10.21 -11.91
CA ILE A 205 2.34 10.00 -12.52
C ILE A 205 1.38 9.43 -11.47
N LEU A 206 1.80 8.39 -10.74
CA LEU A 206 0.99 7.78 -9.69
C LEU A 206 0.63 8.76 -8.58
N VAL A 207 1.59 9.54 -8.10
CA VAL A 207 1.41 10.53 -7.02
C VAL A 207 0.41 11.61 -7.43
N PHE A 208 0.60 12.24 -8.61
CA PHE A 208 -0.26 13.32 -9.06
C PHE A 208 -1.66 12.82 -9.47
N ALA A 209 -1.77 11.66 -10.09
CA ALA A 209 -3.08 11.06 -10.42
C ALA A 209 -3.93 10.79 -9.16
N ASN A 210 -3.29 10.39 -8.06
CA ASN A 210 -3.94 10.10 -6.78
C ASN A 210 -3.93 11.27 -5.79
N TRP A 211 -3.60 12.51 -6.23
CA TRP A 211 -3.60 13.67 -5.35
C TRP A 211 -4.99 13.95 -4.80
N GLY A 212 -5.12 13.91 -3.47
CA GLY A 212 -6.41 14.01 -2.78
C GLY A 212 -7.03 15.40 -2.85
N ALA A 213 -8.34 15.46 -2.75
CA ALA A 213 -9.09 16.70 -2.70
C ALA A 213 -8.70 17.55 -1.47
N PRO A 214 -8.58 18.89 -1.61
CA PRO A 214 -8.33 19.78 -0.49
C PRO A 214 -9.53 19.85 0.45
N ALA A 215 -9.30 20.20 1.72
CA ALA A 215 -10.39 20.57 2.61
C ALA A 215 -11.09 21.84 2.10
N ALA A 216 -12.38 22.00 2.38
CA ALA A 216 -13.21 23.09 1.85
C ALA A 216 -12.66 24.52 2.13
N SER A 217 -11.84 24.66 3.16
CA SER A 217 -11.20 25.95 3.56
C SER A 217 -9.79 26.15 2.99
N ASP A 218 -9.23 25.17 2.26
CA ASP A 218 -7.83 25.21 1.85
C ASP A 218 -7.66 25.93 0.50
N ARG A 219 -7.07 27.13 0.52
CA ARG A 219 -6.68 27.92 -0.66
C ARG A 219 -5.17 27.92 -0.91
N GLY A 220 -4.42 26.99 -0.33
CA GLY A 220 -2.96 26.92 -0.42
C GLY A 220 -2.43 26.15 -1.64
N VAL A 221 -1.14 25.87 -1.61
CA VAL A 221 -0.42 25.10 -2.66
C VAL A 221 -1.07 23.75 -2.95
N TRP A 222 -1.64 23.11 -1.93
CA TRP A 222 -2.33 21.85 -2.06
C TRP A 222 -3.52 21.91 -3.03
N SER A 223 -4.36 22.93 -2.85
CA SER A 223 -5.53 23.19 -3.71
C SER A 223 -5.10 23.49 -5.15
N ALA A 224 -4.03 24.28 -5.32
CA ALA A 224 -3.47 24.58 -6.64
C ALA A 224 -2.98 23.30 -7.34
N ILE A 225 -2.24 22.42 -6.66
CA ILE A 225 -1.79 21.15 -7.23
C ILE A 225 -2.98 20.27 -7.58
N PHE A 226 -4.01 20.20 -6.74
CA PHE A 226 -5.23 19.44 -7.02
C PHE A 226 -5.94 19.93 -8.28
N ALA A 227 -6.05 21.25 -8.47
CA ALA A 227 -6.65 21.83 -9.68
C ALA A 227 -5.86 21.50 -10.95
N TRP A 228 -4.54 21.42 -10.85
CA TRP A 228 -3.63 21.18 -11.98
C TRP A 228 -3.21 19.70 -12.14
N LYS A 229 -3.64 18.80 -11.26
CA LYS A 229 -3.14 17.42 -11.21
C LYS A 229 -3.20 16.67 -12.53
N TRP A 230 -4.29 16.83 -13.29
CA TRP A 230 -4.47 16.16 -14.57
C TRP A 230 -3.60 16.74 -15.69
N TYR A 231 -3.32 18.04 -15.65
CA TYR A 231 -2.37 18.67 -16.60
C TYR A 231 -0.94 18.22 -16.28
N ILE A 232 -0.58 18.16 -15.02
CA ILE A 232 0.74 17.64 -14.57
C ILE A 232 0.88 16.16 -14.95
N THR A 233 -0.15 15.34 -14.70
CA THR A 233 -0.17 13.92 -15.07
C THR A 233 -0.05 13.75 -16.60
N GLY A 234 -0.72 14.59 -17.37
CA GLY A 234 -0.61 14.61 -18.83
C GLY A 234 0.80 14.95 -19.32
N ALA A 235 1.41 15.99 -18.76
CA ALA A 235 2.80 16.36 -19.09
C ALA A 235 3.79 15.24 -18.73
N LEU A 236 3.65 14.62 -17.56
CA LEU A 236 4.46 13.48 -17.15
C LEU A 236 4.22 12.25 -18.05
N SER A 237 3.01 12.07 -18.56
CA SER A 237 2.71 10.99 -19.52
C SER A 237 3.42 11.19 -20.86
N ILE A 238 3.60 12.45 -21.30
CA ILE A 238 4.44 12.77 -22.46
C ILE A 238 5.91 12.42 -22.19
N VAL A 239 6.42 12.77 -20.99
CA VAL A 239 7.77 12.38 -20.56
C VAL A 239 7.91 10.86 -20.52
N LEU A 240 6.88 10.14 -20.05
CA LEU A 240 6.84 8.68 -20.06
C LEU A 240 6.92 8.14 -21.50
N CYS A 241 6.13 8.67 -22.45
CA CYS A 241 6.19 8.27 -23.85
C CYS A 241 7.60 8.47 -24.44
N TRP A 242 8.22 9.62 -24.13
CA TRP A 242 9.62 9.87 -24.52
C TRP A 242 10.58 8.83 -23.92
N SER A 243 10.42 8.51 -22.64
CA SER A 243 11.23 7.50 -21.94
C SER A 243 11.04 6.11 -22.55
N LEU A 244 9.81 5.70 -22.87
CA LEU A 244 9.50 4.43 -23.53
C LEU A 244 10.20 4.30 -24.87
N VAL A 245 10.28 5.38 -25.66
CA VAL A 245 10.92 5.36 -26.98
C VAL A 245 12.45 5.44 -26.88
N ARG A 246 12.99 6.34 -26.03
CA ARG A 246 14.44 6.62 -25.97
C ARG A 246 15.19 5.68 -25.04
N ILE A 247 14.64 5.33 -23.89
CA ILE A 247 15.29 4.48 -22.88
C ILE A 247 14.99 3.00 -23.15
N LEU A 248 13.72 2.65 -23.36
CA LEU A 248 13.30 1.26 -23.58
C LEU A 248 13.27 0.86 -25.06
N ARG A 249 13.60 1.79 -25.96
CA ARG A 249 13.69 1.58 -27.43
C ARG A 249 12.44 0.97 -28.06
N LEU A 250 11.26 1.25 -27.49
CA LEU A 250 9.99 0.86 -28.08
C LEU A 250 9.72 1.59 -29.41
N ARG A 251 8.94 0.99 -30.30
CA ARG A 251 8.60 1.61 -31.59
C ARG A 251 7.70 2.81 -31.38
N LEU A 252 8.15 3.98 -31.87
CA LEU A 252 7.41 5.25 -31.77
C LEU A 252 5.95 5.12 -32.23
N ARG A 253 5.69 4.41 -33.35
CA ARG A 253 4.35 4.23 -33.88
C ARG A 253 3.37 3.59 -32.90
N TRP A 254 3.80 2.57 -32.12
CA TRP A 254 2.96 1.89 -31.14
C TRP A 254 2.73 2.75 -29.90
N VAL A 255 3.79 3.44 -29.45
CA VAL A 255 3.68 4.38 -28.33
C VAL A 255 2.77 5.55 -28.70
N ALA A 256 2.92 6.11 -29.91
CA ALA A 256 2.03 7.17 -30.42
C ALA A 256 0.58 6.70 -30.53
N LEU A 257 0.34 5.48 -31.02
CA LEU A 257 -1.01 4.92 -31.14
C LEU A 257 -1.66 4.76 -29.74
N GLY A 258 -0.91 4.26 -28.77
CA GLY A 258 -1.38 4.17 -27.37
C GLY A 258 -1.65 5.53 -26.75
N ALA A 259 -0.80 6.53 -27.01
CA ALA A 259 -1.01 7.90 -26.56
C ALA A 259 -2.28 8.52 -27.18
N VAL A 260 -2.48 8.36 -28.50
CA VAL A 260 -3.69 8.83 -29.20
C VAL A 260 -4.93 8.12 -28.64
N ALA A 261 -4.90 6.80 -28.45
CA ALA A 261 -6.00 6.06 -27.85
C ALA A 261 -6.35 6.59 -26.44
N THR A 262 -5.34 6.92 -25.64
CA THR A 262 -5.53 7.51 -24.31
C THR A 262 -6.15 8.91 -24.40
N VAL A 263 -5.68 9.77 -25.30
CA VAL A 263 -6.26 11.11 -25.50
C VAL A 263 -7.71 11.02 -25.99
N VAL A 264 -8.00 10.14 -26.94
CA VAL A 264 -9.37 9.88 -27.41
C VAL A 264 -10.25 9.42 -26.23
N SER A 265 -9.76 8.52 -25.39
CA SER A 265 -10.51 8.04 -24.23
C SER A 265 -10.76 9.15 -23.19
N VAL A 266 -9.84 10.12 -23.02
CA VAL A 266 -10.07 11.33 -22.19
C VAL A 266 -11.23 12.15 -22.76
N VAL A 267 -11.24 12.42 -24.07
CA VAL A 267 -12.31 13.20 -24.72
C VAL A 267 -13.66 12.48 -24.58
N LEU A 268 -13.71 11.20 -24.91
CA LEU A 268 -14.93 10.40 -24.80
C LEU A 268 -15.44 10.31 -23.37
N ALA A 269 -14.54 10.09 -22.39
CA ALA A 269 -14.93 10.04 -20.99
C ALA A 269 -15.56 11.36 -20.52
N ASN A 270 -14.99 12.51 -20.90
CA ASN A 270 -15.54 13.82 -20.57
C ASN A 270 -16.88 14.11 -21.27
N MET A 271 -17.11 13.54 -22.46
CA MET A 271 -18.38 13.75 -23.21
C MET A 271 -19.52 12.87 -22.68
N PHE A 272 -19.25 11.62 -22.34
CA PHE A 272 -20.28 10.62 -22.06
C PHE A 272 -20.47 10.29 -20.58
N ILE A 273 -19.47 10.56 -19.71
CA ILE A 273 -19.56 10.22 -18.28
C ILE A 273 -19.96 11.45 -17.48
N ARG A 274 -21.08 11.35 -16.76
CA ARG A 274 -21.60 12.42 -15.90
C ARG A 274 -20.99 12.39 -14.48
N GLU A 275 -20.56 11.21 -14.01
CA GLU A 275 -19.94 11.07 -12.70
C GLU A 275 -18.45 11.47 -12.77
N GLU A 276 -18.09 12.63 -12.21
CA GLU A 276 -16.71 13.15 -12.19
C GLU A 276 -15.67 12.13 -11.68
N LYS A 277 -16.04 11.31 -10.70
CA LYS A 277 -15.16 10.28 -10.14
C LYS A 277 -14.82 9.17 -11.14
N LEU A 278 -15.67 8.89 -12.12
CA LEU A 278 -15.45 7.83 -13.13
C LEU A 278 -14.68 8.31 -14.36
N VAL A 279 -14.69 9.61 -14.63
CA VAL A 279 -14.02 10.19 -15.80
C VAL A 279 -12.55 9.77 -15.92
N PRO A 280 -11.71 9.82 -14.88
CA PRO A 280 -10.29 9.47 -14.98
C PRO A 280 -10.02 7.97 -15.09
N LEU A 281 -10.99 7.10 -14.75
CA LEU A 281 -10.79 5.64 -14.74
C LEU A 281 -10.61 5.07 -16.14
N ILE A 282 -11.40 5.54 -17.12
CA ILE A 282 -11.33 5.04 -18.50
C ILE A 282 -10.00 5.40 -19.16
N PRO A 283 -9.53 6.66 -19.14
CA PRO A 283 -8.21 6.99 -19.66
C PRO A 283 -7.06 6.22 -18.99
N MET A 284 -7.13 6.05 -17.69
CA MET A 284 -6.10 5.29 -16.96
C MET A 284 -6.08 3.83 -17.40
N LEU A 285 -7.24 3.18 -17.48
CA LEU A 285 -7.35 1.81 -18.00
C LEU A 285 -6.85 1.70 -19.44
N THR A 286 -7.22 2.67 -20.30
CA THR A 286 -6.75 2.69 -21.69
C THR A 286 -5.24 2.85 -21.76
N ALA A 287 -4.64 3.72 -20.97
CA ALA A 287 -3.20 3.91 -20.91
C ALA A 287 -2.47 2.63 -20.41
N ILE A 288 -2.96 2.00 -19.35
CA ILE A 288 -2.39 0.77 -18.80
C ILE A 288 -2.53 -0.38 -19.80
N ALA A 289 -3.71 -0.56 -20.39
CA ALA A 289 -3.96 -1.59 -21.40
C ALA A 289 -3.08 -1.39 -22.64
N SER A 290 -2.97 -0.16 -23.12
CA SER A 290 -2.10 0.19 -24.25
C SER A 290 -0.63 -0.12 -23.92
N LEU A 291 -0.15 0.28 -22.75
CA LEU A 291 1.20 -0.03 -22.28
C LEU A 291 1.42 -1.54 -22.22
N ALA A 292 0.52 -2.29 -21.58
CA ALA A 292 0.60 -3.74 -21.48
C ALA A 292 0.67 -4.42 -22.86
N LEU A 293 -0.20 -4.01 -23.78
CA LEU A 293 -0.22 -4.55 -25.15
C LEU A 293 1.08 -4.24 -25.90
N ILE A 294 1.57 -2.99 -25.83
CA ILE A 294 2.82 -2.58 -26.47
C ILE A 294 3.99 -3.44 -25.94
N LEU A 295 4.07 -3.64 -24.64
CA LEU A 295 5.14 -4.43 -24.01
C LEU A 295 5.04 -5.92 -24.34
N LEU A 296 3.84 -6.50 -24.34
CA LEU A 296 3.63 -7.93 -24.64
C LEU A 296 3.92 -8.28 -26.11
N PHE A 297 3.60 -7.36 -27.04
CA PHE A 297 3.81 -7.58 -28.47
C PHE A 297 5.15 -7.03 -28.98
N ASP A 298 5.98 -6.42 -28.12
CA ASP A 298 7.34 -6.02 -28.51
C ASP A 298 8.25 -7.25 -28.61
N LYS A 299 8.67 -7.56 -29.86
CA LYS A 299 9.58 -8.68 -30.16
C LYS A 299 11.06 -8.28 -30.12
N ARG A 300 11.39 -7.01 -29.85
CA ARG A 300 12.75 -6.48 -29.95
C ARG A 300 13.58 -6.73 -28.71
N ASP A 301 12.97 -6.58 -27.53
CA ASP A 301 13.65 -6.73 -26.27
C ASP A 301 12.82 -7.61 -25.32
N ALA A 302 13.43 -8.71 -24.90
CA ALA A 302 12.80 -9.65 -23.97
C ALA A 302 12.48 -9.01 -22.62
N GLU A 303 13.27 -8.00 -22.18
CA GLU A 303 13.04 -7.28 -20.92
C GLU A 303 11.72 -6.52 -20.92
N ASN A 304 11.31 -5.92 -22.05
CA ASN A 304 10.04 -5.20 -22.15
C ASN A 304 8.86 -6.15 -21.95
N ARG A 305 8.92 -7.34 -22.52
CA ARG A 305 7.90 -8.39 -22.30
C ARG A 305 7.93 -8.89 -20.86
N GLU A 306 9.13 -9.09 -20.30
CA GLU A 306 9.30 -9.53 -18.92
C GLU A 306 8.73 -8.50 -17.94
N TRP A 307 8.82 -7.20 -18.25
CA TRP A 307 8.21 -6.15 -17.45
C TRP A 307 6.68 -6.31 -17.36
N ALA A 308 5.98 -6.49 -18.48
CA ALA A 308 4.54 -6.72 -18.48
C ALA A 308 4.16 -8.02 -17.75
N LEU A 309 4.93 -9.10 -17.93
CA LEU A 309 4.70 -10.37 -17.25
C LEU A 309 4.95 -10.28 -15.75
N SER A 310 5.95 -9.51 -15.31
CA SER A 310 6.21 -9.23 -13.90
C SER A 310 5.08 -8.43 -13.26
N ALA A 311 4.60 -7.37 -13.94
CA ALA A 311 3.44 -6.60 -13.48
C ALA A 311 2.20 -7.49 -13.33
N TRP A 312 1.93 -8.36 -14.29
CA TRP A 312 0.86 -9.35 -14.22
C TRP A 312 1.07 -10.38 -13.10
N GLY A 313 2.32 -10.81 -12.87
CA GLY A 313 2.70 -11.68 -11.75
C GLY A 313 2.34 -11.08 -10.39
N PHE A 314 2.65 -9.78 -10.18
CA PHE A 314 2.24 -9.04 -8.98
C PHE A 314 0.72 -8.94 -8.86
N ALA A 315 0.02 -8.63 -9.96
CA ALA A 315 -1.44 -8.58 -9.96
C ALA A 315 -2.07 -9.90 -9.51
N LYS A 316 -1.64 -11.02 -10.10
CA LYS A 316 -2.14 -12.36 -9.71
C LYS A 316 -1.85 -12.73 -8.26
N GLN A 317 -0.73 -12.29 -7.71
CA GLN A 317 -0.35 -12.60 -6.33
C GLN A 317 -1.10 -11.72 -5.33
N ILE A 318 -1.28 -10.43 -5.64
CA ILE A 318 -1.71 -9.41 -4.67
C ILE A 318 -3.23 -9.20 -4.72
N LEU A 319 -3.84 -9.09 -5.91
CA LEU A 319 -5.27 -8.77 -6.04
C LEU A 319 -6.21 -9.76 -5.32
N PRO A 320 -6.03 -11.09 -5.42
CA PRO A 320 -6.92 -12.01 -4.71
C PRO A 320 -6.81 -11.89 -3.18
N LEU A 321 -5.58 -11.71 -2.66
CA LEU A 321 -5.36 -11.57 -1.22
C LEU A 321 -5.95 -10.26 -0.70
N LEU A 322 -5.81 -9.18 -1.46
CA LEU A 322 -6.44 -7.90 -1.13
C LEU A 322 -7.96 -7.99 -1.17
N ALA A 323 -8.53 -8.63 -2.19
CA ALA A 323 -9.99 -8.81 -2.30
C ALA A 323 -10.55 -9.57 -1.07
N VAL A 324 -9.94 -10.69 -0.69
CA VAL A 324 -10.33 -11.43 0.51
C VAL A 324 -10.19 -10.56 1.76
N GLY A 325 -9.10 -9.82 1.88
CA GLY A 325 -8.87 -8.93 3.03
C GLY A 325 -9.88 -7.79 3.11
N VAL A 326 -10.20 -7.13 1.98
CA VAL A 326 -11.18 -6.03 1.93
C VAL A 326 -12.58 -6.53 2.29
N VAL A 327 -13.00 -7.68 1.74
CA VAL A 327 -14.29 -8.32 2.05
C VAL A 327 -14.37 -8.66 3.55
N THR A 328 -13.32 -9.28 4.10
CA THR A 328 -13.29 -9.64 5.53
C THR A 328 -13.28 -8.40 6.43
N ALA A 329 -12.50 -7.38 6.08
CA ALA A 329 -12.45 -6.14 6.84
C ALA A 329 -13.81 -5.39 6.81
N GLY A 330 -14.44 -5.28 5.64
CA GLY A 330 -15.76 -4.67 5.49
C GLY A 330 -16.83 -5.39 6.31
N PHE A 331 -16.80 -6.71 6.30
CA PHE A 331 -17.75 -7.51 7.07
C PHE A 331 -17.57 -7.35 8.59
N LEU A 332 -16.35 -7.41 9.08
CA LEU A 332 -16.06 -7.35 10.51
C LEU A 332 -16.16 -5.93 11.07
N LEU A 333 -15.61 -4.95 10.40
CA LEU A 333 -15.36 -3.60 10.94
C LEU A 333 -16.24 -2.53 10.29
N GLY A 334 -16.87 -2.86 9.15
CA GLY A 334 -17.71 -1.92 8.43
C GLY A 334 -16.96 -1.09 7.40
N SER A 335 -17.63 -0.07 6.90
CA SER A 335 -17.17 0.88 5.90
C SER A 335 -17.26 2.30 6.44
N THR A 336 -16.19 3.09 6.28
CA THR A 336 -16.07 4.45 6.85
C THR A 336 -15.64 5.48 5.82
N HIS A 337 -15.90 5.23 4.53
CA HIS A 337 -15.59 6.19 3.48
C HIS A 337 -16.78 7.14 3.21
N ASP A 338 -16.57 8.20 2.46
CA ASP A 338 -17.57 9.20 2.04
C ASP A 338 -18.43 9.79 3.18
N ARG A 339 -17.90 9.90 4.41
CA ARG A 339 -18.59 10.45 5.61
C ARG A 339 -19.82 9.65 6.09
N THR A 340 -20.11 8.52 5.50
CA THR A 340 -21.13 7.58 5.94
C THR A 340 -20.46 6.38 6.59
N ALA A 341 -20.62 6.24 7.90
CA ALA A 341 -20.13 5.06 8.59
C ALA A 341 -21.21 3.98 8.55
N ILE A 342 -20.94 2.88 7.85
CA ILE A 342 -21.79 1.69 7.86
C ILE A 342 -21.13 0.69 8.80
N ALA A 343 -21.83 0.31 9.87
CA ALA A 343 -21.29 -0.59 10.89
C ALA A 343 -21.07 -2.00 10.32
N GLY A 344 -19.99 -2.64 10.73
CA GLY A 344 -19.75 -4.05 10.50
C GLY A 344 -20.46 -4.93 11.55
N ILE A 345 -20.05 -6.19 11.60
CA ILE A 345 -20.56 -7.13 12.62
C ILE A 345 -20.13 -6.69 14.03
N ILE A 346 -18.96 -6.05 14.16
CA ILE A 346 -18.45 -5.50 15.42
C ILE A 346 -19.04 -4.09 15.60
N PRO A 347 -19.78 -3.83 16.70
CA PRO A 347 -20.38 -2.52 16.95
C PRO A 347 -19.35 -1.42 17.15
N ASN A 348 -19.54 -0.25 16.53
CA ASN A 348 -18.65 0.90 16.71
C ASN A 348 -18.56 1.36 18.18
N SER A 349 -19.65 1.23 18.94
CA SER A 349 -19.68 1.55 20.39
C SER A 349 -18.69 0.71 21.22
N TRP A 350 -18.40 -0.51 20.81
CA TRP A 350 -17.38 -1.32 21.47
C TRP A 350 -15.98 -0.79 21.17
N ILE A 351 -15.75 -0.31 19.96
CA ILE A 351 -14.47 0.28 19.56
C ILE A 351 -14.27 1.60 20.33
N GLU A 352 -15.27 2.47 20.36
CA GLU A 352 -15.22 3.74 21.10
C GLU A 352 -14.95 3.53 22.60
N TRP A 353 -15.66 2.58 23.22
CA TRP A 353 -15.43 2.23 24.62
C TRP A 353 -14.02 1.71 24.86
N ALA A 354 -13.46 0.92 23.96
CA ALA A 354 -12.16 0.30 24.09
C ALA A 354 -10.99 1.30 23.96
N VAL A 355 -11.17 2.41 23.20
CA VAL A 355 -10.09 3.39 22.95
C VAL A 355 -10.23 4.68 23.74
N GLY A 356 -11.18 4.77 24.66
CA GLY A 356 -11.36 5.93 25.56
C GLY A 356 -10.21 6.05 26.57
N GLY A 357 -9.86 7.29 26.96
CA GLY A 357 -8.79 7.58 27.93
C GLY A 357 -7.38 7.29 27.41
N ASN A 358 -6.40 7.15 28.33
CA ASN A 358 -4.99 6.88 27.98
C ASN A 358 -4.40 5.72 28.81
N SER A 359 -5.16 4.63 28.97
CA SER A 359 -4.61 3.42 29.60
C SER A 359 -3.72 2.64 28.63
N LEU A 360 -2.83 1.81 29.17
CA LEU A 360 -2.03 0.90 28.33
C LEU A 360 -2.94 -0.02 27.51
N LEU A 361 -4.07 -0.44 28.08
CA LEU A 361 -5.06 -1.27 27.43
C LEU A 361 -5.73 -0.54 26.27
N SER A 362 -6.15 0.73 26.45
CA SER A 362 -6.75 1.53 25.39
C SER A 362 -5.80 1.74 24.23
N ASN A 363 -4.51 2.01 24.53
CA ASN A 363 -3.47 2.14 23.50
C ASN A 363 -3.22 0.81 22.78
N PHE A 364 -3.23 -0.32 23.50
CA PHE A 364 -3.12 -1.64 22.89
C PHE A 364 -4.31 -1.95 21.99
N LEU A 365 -5.52 -1.71 22.46
CA LEU A 365 -6.73 -1.95 21.69
C LEU A 365 -6.80 -1.04 20.45
N ALA A 366 -6.38 0.23 20.56
CA ALA A 366 -6.28 1.13 19.43
C ALA A 366 -5.28 0.64 18.37
N SER A 367 -4.08 0.26 18.78
CA SER A 367 -3.06 -0.25 17.85
C SER A 367 -3.45 -1.61 17.26
N PHE A 368 -4.05 -2.49 18.06
CA PHE A 368 -4.54 -3.79 17.60
C PHE A 368 -5.69 -3.62 16.61
N THR A 369 -6.71 -2.83 16.93
CA THR A 369 -7.85 -2.56 16.04
C THR A 369 -7.37 -1.89 14.76
N GLY A 370 -6.51 -0.86 14.88
CA GLY A 370 -5.90 -0.16 13.74
C GLY A 370 -5.11 -1.10 12.82
N ALA A 371 -4.43 -2.09 13.39
CA ALA A 371 -3.69 -3.08 12.61
C ALA A 371 -4.58 -3.97 11.73
N PHE A 372 -5.83 -4.20 12.11
CA PHE A 372 -6.77 -5.02 11.33
C PHE A 372 -7.72 -4.19 10.47
N MET A 373 -7.96 -2.93 10.84
CA MET A 373 -8.77 -2.02 10.03
C MET A 373 -8.05 -1.64 8.73
N TYR A 374 -8.84 -1.41 7.70
CA TYR A 374 -8.32 -0.86 6.47
C TYR A 374 -8.57 0.65 6.44
N PHE A 375 -7.50 1.43 6.60
CA PHE A 375 -7.55 2.87 6.41
C PHE A 375 -6.85 3.25 5.11
N ALA A 376 -7.53 3.98 4.25
CA ALA A 376 -6.83 4.72 3.21
C ALA A 376 -6.09 5.89 3.85
N THR A 377 -4.92 6.21 3.36
CA THR A 377 -3.99 7.20 3.94
C THR A 377 -4.63 8.57 4.22
N LEU A 378 -5.63 8.96 3.44
CA LEU A 378 -6.33 10.25 3.58
C LEU A 378 -7.60 10.17 4.42
N THR A 379 -8.21 8.99 4.60
CA THR A 379 -9.46 8.82 5.36
C THR A 379 -9.21 8.55 6.84
N GLU A 380 -8.02 8.07 7.23
CA GLU A 380 -7.67 7.80 8.62
C GLU A 380 -7.78 9.05 9.52
N VAL A 381 -7.34 10.20 9.02
CA VAL A 381 -7.30 11.45 9.81
C VAL A 381 -8.69 11.97 10.15
N PRO A 382 -9.66 12.09 9.21
CA PRO A 382 -11.04 12.42 9.54
C PRO A 382 -11.72 11.42 10.49
N ILE A 383 -11.42 10.12 10.36
CA ILE A 383 -11.97 9.09 11.26
C ILE A 383 -11.45 9.30 12.67
N ILE A 384 -10.13 9.49 12.83
CA ILE A 384 -9.55 9.76 14.15
C ILE A 384 -10.05 11.06 14.73
N GLN A 385 -10.29 12.10 13.93
CA GLN A 385 -10.92 13.33 14.38
C GLN A 385 -12.30 13.07 14.97
N GLY A 386 -13.11 12.23 14.32
CA GLY A 386 -14.42 11.79 14.84
C GLY A 386 -14.28 11.03 16.16
N LEU A 387 -13.33 10.10 16.25
CA LEU A 387 -13.07 9.32 17.47
C LEU A 387 -12.57 10.21 18.63
N LEU A 388 -11.69 11.18 18.35
CA LEU A 388 -11.26 12.17 19.36
C LEU A 388 -12.45 13.01 19.86
N ALA A 389 -13.35 13.44 18.96
CA ALA A 389 -14.57 14.14 19.34
C ALA A 389 -15.52 13.25 20.18
N SER A 390 -15.46 11.93 20.02
CA SER A 390 -16.23 10.95 20.80
C SER A 390 -15.54 10.54 22.10
N GLY A 391 -14.39 11.14 22.46
CA GLY A 391 -13.70 10.88 23.73
C GLY A 391 -12.49 9.96 23.67
N MET A 392 -11.98 9.64 22.50
CA MET A 392 -10.71 8.93 22.33
C MET A 392 -9.55 9.75 22.88
N GLY A 393 -8.65 9.12 23.64
CA GLY A 393 -7.45 9.79 24.12
C GLY A 393 -6.43 10.09 23.04
N LYS A 394 -5.58 11.13 23.19
CA LYS A 394 -4.50 11.46 22.25
C LYS A 394 -3.48 10.30 22.09
N GLY A 395 -3.22 9.56 23.17
CA GLY A 395 -2.35 8.37 23.12
C GLY A 395 -2.87 7.29 22.19
N PRO A 396 -4.07 6.74 22.42
CA PRO A 396 -4.70 5.78 21.49
C PRO A 396 -4.81 6.29 20.06
N ALA A 397 -5.04 7.60 19.87
CA ALA A 397 -5.04 8.21 18.53
C ALA A 397 -3.68 8.08 17.83
N LEU A 398 -2.58 8.37 18.54
CA LEU A 398 -1.23 8.17 18.01
C LEU A 398 -0.93 6.68 17.76
N ALA A 399 -1.33 5.79 18.69
CA ALA A 399 -1.13 4.35 18.52
C ALA A 399 -1.81 3.83 17.26
N LEU A 400 -3.04 4.30 16.98
CA LEU A 400 -3.78 3.96 15.77
C LEU A 400 -3.12 4.53 14.52
N LEU A 401 -2.64 5.78 14.55
CA LEU A 401 -1.92 6.43 13.44
C LEU A 401 -0.60 5.75 13.07
N LEU A 402 0.07 5.11 14.03
CA LEU A 402 1.33 4.41 13.81
C LEU A 402 1.11 2.96 13.35
N ALA A 403 0.05 2.29 13.80
CA ALA A 403 -0.25 0.91 13.44
C ALA A 403 -1.06 0.81 12.13
N GLY A 404 -2.10 1.62 11.97
CA GLY A 404 -3.09 1.52 10.88
C GLY A 404 -2.52 1.61 9.48
N PRO A 405 -1.77 2.66 9.12
CA PRO A 405 -1.22 2.81 7.77
C PRO A 405 -0.25 1.70 7.38
N SER A 406 0.51 1.19 8.33
CA SER A 406 1.56 0.19 8.10
C SER A 406 1.04 -1.24 8.12
N LEU A 407 -0.11 -1.46 8.73
CA LEU A 407 -0.79 -2.73 8.84
C LEU A 407 -2.23 -2.59 8.34
N SER A 408 -2.77 -3.63 7.81
CA SER A 408 -4.19 -3.85 7.60
C SER A 408 -4.37 -5.32 7.29
N LEU A 409 -5.53 -5.87 7.50
CA LEU A 409 -5.76 -7.28 7.23
C LEU A 409 -5.38 -7.67 5.78
N PRO A 410 -5.77 -6.90 4.73
CA PRO A 410 -5.32 -7.17 3.37
C PRO A 410 -3.80 -7.15 3.21
N ASN A 411 -3.15 -6.15 3.79
CA ASN A 411 -1.69 -6.00 3.69
C ASN A 411 -0.96 -7.15 4.38
N MET A 412 -1.44 -7.57 5.57
CA MET A 412 -0.86 -8.71 6.30
C MET A 412 -0.91 -10.00 5.50
N LEU A 413 -2.01 -10.24 4.75
CA LEU A 413 -2.13 -11.42 3.89
C LEU A 413 -1.10 -11.40 2.75
N VAL A 414 -0.87 -10.24 2.14
CA VAL A 414 0.15 -10.08 1.10
C VAL A 414 1.56 -10.24 1.68
N ILE A 415 1.85 -9.60 2.82
CA ILE A 415 3.14 -9.72 3.51
C ILE A 415 3.42 -11.18 3.88
N ARG A 416 2.40 -11.90 4.36
CA ARG A 416 2.49 -13.34 4.63
C ARG A 416 2.86 -14.15 3.38
N GLY A 417 2.30 -13.81 2.24
CA GLY A 417 2.61 -14.44 0.95
C GLY A 417 4.07 -14.23 0.51
N VAL A 418 4.72 -13.16 0.98
CA VAL A 418 6.11 -12.82 0.63
C VAL A 418 7.11 -13.31 1.67
N LEU A 419 6.86 -13.05 2.95
CA LEU A 419 7.78 -13.33 4.07
C LEU A 419 7.53 -14.70 4.74
N GLY A 420 6.35 -15.26 4.54
CA GLY A 420 5.87 -16.42 5.29
C GLY A 420 5.23 -16.02 6.64
N THR A 421 4.47 -16.95 7.23
CA THR A 421 3.64 -16.68 8.42
C THR A 421 4.47 -16.23 9.62
N LYS A 422 5.60 -16.91 9.91
CA LYS A 422 6.44 -16.63 11.10
C LYS A 422 6.96 -15.19 11.11
N LYS A 423 7.54 -14.72 10.01
CA LYS A 423 8.09 -13.35 9.90
C LYS A 423 6.97 -12.31 9.95
N THR A 424 5.83 -12.61 9.33
CA THR A 424 4.68 -11.70 9.34
C THR A 424 4.11 -11.53 10.74
N VAL A 425 3.92 -12.61 11.49
CA VAL A 425 3.43 -12.52 12.88
C VAL A 425 4.38 -11.70 13.74
N VAL A 426 5.68 -11.95 13.66
CA VAL A 426 6.68 -11.16 14.42
C VAL A 426 6.64 -9.70 14.02
N TYR A 427 6.57 -9.38 12.73
CA TYR A 427 6.46 -8.00 12.24
C TYR A 427 5.22 -7.29 12.80
N VAL A 428 4.05 -7.91 12.66
CA VAL A 428 2.77 -7.37 13.16
C VAL A 428 2.82 -7.15 14.67
N THR A 429 3.33 -8.11 15.42
CA THR A 429 3.48 -7.99 16.88
C THR A 429 4.40 -6.83 17.26
N LEU A 430 5.54 -6.68 16.59
CA LEU A 430 6.47 -5.58 16.84
C LEU A 430 5.81 -4.21 16.57
N VAL A 431 5.08 -4.07 15.47
CA VAL A 431 4.36 -2.82 15.15
C VAL A 431 3.32 -2.50 16.23
N ILE A 432 2.48 -3.47 16.63
CA ILE A 432 1.44 -3.28 17.63
C ILE A 432 2.07 -2.89 18.97
N VAL A 433 3.09 -3.61 19.43
CA VAL A 433 3.76 -3.33 20.72
C VAL A 433 4.38 -1.92 20.71
N MET A 434 5.11 -1.58 19.67
CA MET A 434 5.76 -0.27 19.58
C MET A 434 4.75 0.88 19.45
N ALA A 435 3.68 0.70 18.69
CA ALA A 435 2.61 1.68 18.57
C ALA A 435 1.90 1.88 19.92
N THR A 436 1.60 0.78 20.64
CA THR A 436 1.02 0.82 21.98
C THR A 436 1.88 1.61 22.96
N LEU A 437 3.18 1.29 23.04
CA LEU A 437 4.11 1.96 23.94
C LEU A 437 4.26 3.45 23.61
N SER A 438 4.35 3.80 22.34
CA SER A 438 4.45 5.21 21.94
C SER A 438 3.17 5.99 22.20
N GLY A 439 2.02 5.40 21.92
CA GLY A 439 0.73 6.02 22.25
C GLY A 439 0.62 6.26 23.75
N PHE A 440 0.93 5.26 24.55
CA PHE A 440 0.90 5.37 26.02
C PHE A 440 1.84 6.48 26.53
N VAL A 441 3.09 6.51 26.07
CA VAL A 441 4.04 7.55 26.45
C VAL A 441 3.57 8.93 26.01
N PHE A 442 3.14 9.07 24.76
CA PHE A 442 2.65 10.33 24.21
C PHE A 442 1.42 10.87 24.97
N GLY A 443 0.44 10.02 25.23
CA GLY A 443 -0.78 10.43 25.92
C GLY A 443 -0.58 10.73 27.42
N ASN A 444 0.58 10.37 28.01
CA ASN A 444 0.95 10.82 29.36
C ASN A 444 1.72 12.16 29.37
N ILE A 445 2.23 12.60 28.20
CA ILE A 445 2.95 13.87 28.06
C ILE A 445 2.00 14.98 27.62
N PHE A 446 1.03 14.67 26.77
CA PHE A 446 0.09 15.59 26.13
C PHE A 446 -1.37 15.24 26.42
#